data_a35efa2284a03f80475e3a65947bfc4b
#
_entry.id   a35efa2284a03f80475e3a65947bfc4b
#
_cell.length_a   1.000
_cell.length_b   1.000
_cell.length_c   1.000
_cell.angle_alpha   90.00
_cell.angle_beta   90.00
_cell.angle_gamma   90.00
#
_symmetry.space_group_name_H-M   'P 1'
#
loop_
_entity.id
_entity.type
_entity.pdbx_description
1 polymer ?
#
loop_
_entity_poly.entity_id
_entity_poly.type
_entity_poly.pdbx_seq_one_letter_code
_entity_poly.pdbx_strand_id
1 'polypeptide(L)'
;MAALVNTTRSWVVLVVDDNHDAADSLAQLLRLSGHQVDVAYTGMSALARVRACRPEIVLCDLGLPELSGYDFAKAIRREHPKTIRLVAVSGYAQPEDISRSLHAGFDAHVAKPAKPADIERWLT
;
A
#
# COMPACT_ATOMS: atom_id res chain seq x y z
N MET A 1 -24.47 2.26 -13.73
CA MET A 1 -24.00 1.88 -13.57
C MET A 1 -23.04 1.61 -13.27
N ALA A 2 -23.02 1.78 -13.11
CA ALA A 2 -22.19 1.39 -12.92
C ALA A 2 -21.77 0.83 -12.42
N ALA A 3 -21.92 0.86 -12.25
CA ALA A 3 -21.52 0.34 -11.84
C ALA A 3 -21.27 -0.30 -11.45
N LEU A 4 -21.46 -0.44 -11.41
CA LEU A 4 -21.19 -1.07 -11.05
C LEU A 4 -20.55 -1.62 -10.66
N VAL A 5 -20.64 -1.56 -10.72
CA VAL A 5 -19.97 -1.90 -10.51
C VAL A 5 -19.25 -2.29 -9.75
N ASN A 6 -18.99 -1.95 -9.40
CA ASN A 6 -18.31 -2.26 -8.60
C ASN A 6 -18.69 -2.89 -7.55
N THR A 7 -19.41 -3.18 -7.58
CA THR A 7 -19.72 -4.17 -6.83
C THR A 7 -18.73 -4.77 -5.95
N THR A 8 -17.58 -4.25 -5.98
CA THR A 8 -16.57 -4.66 -5.09
C THR A 8 -16.90 -4.17 -3.71
N ARG A 9 -16.60 -4.96 -2.74
CA ARG A 9 -16.76 -4.56 -1.36
C ARG A 9 -15.81 -3.42 -1.00
N SER A 10 -16.10 -2.75 0.08
CA SER A 10 -15.20 -1.74 0.64
C SER A 10 -14.01 -2.43 1.29
N TRP A 11 -12.81 -2.05 0.86
CA TRP A 11 -11.56 -2.58 1.42
C TRP A 11 -11.01 -1.62 2.47
N VAL A 12 -10.30 -2.17 3.45
CA VAL A 12 -9.57 -1.38 4.44
C VAL A 12 -8.13 -1.25 3.96
N VAL A 13 -7.74 -0.03 3.61
CA VAL A 13 -6.48 0.26 2.94
C VAL A 13 -5.64 1.20 3.78
N LEU A 14 -4.34 0.95 3.85
CA LEU A 14 -3.37 1.88 4.44
C LEU A 14 -2.44 2.36 3.33
N VAL A 15 -2.31 3.67 3.17
CA VAL A 15 -1.38 4.29 2.22
C VAL A 15 -0.19 4.83 3.01
N VAL A 16 1.02 4.42 2.64
CA VAL A 16 2.25 4.82 3.33
C VAL A 16 3.17 5.50 2.33
N ASP A 17 3.41 6.80 2.52
CA ASP A 17 4.30 7.58 1.66
C ASP A 17 4.69 8.84 2.44
N ASP A 18 5.98 9.19 2.43
CA ASP A 18 6.45 10.39 3.12
C ASP A 18 6.10 11.67 2.37
N ASN A 19 5.76 11.57 1.09
CA ASN A 19 5.21 12.70 0.34
C ASN A 19 3.73 12.83 0.70
N HIS A 20 3.40 13.83 1.51
CA HIS A 20 2.04 14.02 2.01
C HIS A 20 1.03 14.22 0.89
N ASP A 21 1.38 15.02 -0.11
CA ASP A 21 0.46 15.29 -1.22
C ASP A 21 0.16 14.02 -2.01
N ALA A 22 1.17 13.22 -2.28
CA ALA A 22 0.98 11.96 -3.01
C ALA A 22 0.14 10.98 -2.20
N ALA A 23 0.43 10.83 -0.91
CA ALA A 23 -0.32 9.93 -0.03
C ALA A 23 -1.77 10.36 0.09
N ASP A 24 -1.99 11.64 0.36
CA ASP A 24 -3.34 12.17 0.58
C ASP A 24 -4.18 12.11 -0.68
N SER A 25 -3.58 12.41 -1.84
CA SER A 25 -4.27 12.35 -3.13
C SER A 25 -4.71 10.93 -3.46
N LEU A 26 -3.82 9.96 -3.29
CA LEU A 26 -4.15 8.56 -3.55
C LEU A 26 -5.24 8.09 -2.59
N ALA A 27 -5.12 8.44 -1.31
CA ALA A 27 -6.11 8.07 -0.30
C ALA A 27 -7.48 8.64 -0.66
N GLN A 28 -7.53 9.89 -1.11
CA GLN A 28 -8.80 10.52 -1.48
C GLN A 28 -9.43 9.81 -2.67
N LEU A 29 -8.65 9.47 -3.68
CA LEU A 29 -9.16 8.75 -4.85
C LEU A 29 -9.72 7.38 -4.46
N LEU A 30 -9.04 6.67 -3.58
CA LEU A 30 -9.50 5.36 -3.11
C LEU A 30 -10.76 5.49 -2.26
N ARG A 31 -10.87 6.54 -1.45
CA ARG A 31 -12.10 6.80 -0.69
C ARG A 31 -13.27 7.09 -1.62
N LEU A 32 -13.04 7.82 -2.69
CA LEU A 32 -14.07 8.08 -3.70
C LEU A 32 -14.53 6.80 -4.39
N SER A 33 -13.66 5.81 -4.46
CA SER A 33 -14.01 4.49 -4.99
C SER A 33 -14.71 3.59 -3.97
N GLY A 34 -14.96 4.09 -2.77
CA GLY A 34 -15.74 3.38 -1.76
C GLY A 34 -14.93 2.64 -0.71
N HIS A 35 -13.62 2.82 -0.66
CA HIS A 35 -12.77 2.13 0.31
C HIS A 35 -12.58 2.94 1.59
N GLN A 36 -12.27 2.25 2.68
CA GLN A 36 -11.86 2.87 3.93
C GLN A 36 -10.35 3.02 3.88
N VAL A 37 -9.84 4.24 3.95
CA VAL A 37 -8.43 4.49 3.75
C VAL A 37 -7.86 5.30 4.89
N ASP A 38 -6.75 4.83 5.43
CA ASP A 38 -5.94 5.56 6.39
C ASP A 38 -4.59 5.87 5.75
N VAL A 39 -3.87 6.83 6.31
CA VAL A 39 -2.60 7.31 5.74
C VAL A 39 -1.55 7.34 6.83
N ALA A 40 -0.34 6.93 6.48
CA ALA A 40 0.83 7.09 7.34
C ALA A 40 1.96 7.67 6.50
N TYR A 41 2.75 8.56 7.09
CA TYR A 41 3.82 9.25 6.37
C TYR A 41 5.21 8.72 6.71
N THR A 42 5.30 7.80 7.65
CA THR A 42 6.57 7.18 8.04
C THR A 42 6.37 5.67 8.22
N GLY A 43 7.47 4.92 8.11
CA GLY A 43 7.41 3.49 8.34
C GLY A 43 6.99 3.14 9.77
N MET A 44 7.46 3.90 10.75
CA MET A 44 7.12 3.66 12.15
C MET A 44 5.64 3.92 12.43
N SER A 45 5.09 5.02 11.92
CA SER A 45 3.67 5.29 12.10
C SER A 45 2.81 4.28 11.35
N ALA A 46 3.31 3.78 10.21
CA ALA A 46 2.63 2.75 9.46
C ALA A 46 2.54 1.44 10.26
N LEU A 47 3.62 1.05 10.92
CA LEU A 47 3.58 -0.14 11.79
C LEU A 47 2.54 0.00 12.89
N ALA A 48 2.49 1.17 13.52
CA ALA A 48 1.49 1.44 14.56
C ALA A 48 0.07 1.36 14.01
N ARG A 49 -0.14 1.90 12.80
CA ARG A 49 -1.45 1.86 12.15
C ARG A 49 -1.86 0.44 11.79
N VAL A 50 -0.94 -0.36 11.29
CA VAL A 50 -1.23 -1.77 10.97
C VAL A 50 -1.70 -2.51 12.21
N ARG A 51 -1.05 -2.30 13.34
CA ARG A 51 -1.42 -2.96 14.59
C ARG A 51 -2.77 -2.49 15.11
N ALA A 52 -3.08 -1.20 14.94
CA ALA A 52 -4.31 -0.61 15.46
C ALA A 52 -5.51 -0.87 14.54
N CYS A 53 -5.34 -0.75 13.22
CA CYS A 53 -6.45 -0.75 12.27
C CYS A 53 -6.55 -2.04 11.45
N ARG A 54 -5.53 -2.86 11.43
CA ARG A 54 -5.48 -4.13 10.71
C ARG A 54 -5.99 -4.00 9.27
N PRO A 55 -5.28 -3.23 8.42
CA PRO A 55 -5.71 -3.07 7.04
C PRO A 55 -5.62 -4.40 6.29
N GLU A 56 -6.42 -4.50 5.24
CA GLU A 56 -6.42 -5.67 4.36
C GLU A 56 -5.33 -5.55 3.30
N ILE A 57 -5.00 -4.31 2.93
CA ILE A 57 -3.96 -4.04 1.95
C ILE A 57 -3.19 -2.79 2.37
N VAL A 58 -1.88 -2.81 2.18
CA VAL A 58 -1.00 -1.68 2.41
C VAL A 58 -0.31 -1.31 1.11
N LEU A 59 -0.39 -0.03 0.75
CA LEU A 59 0.29 0.54 -0.40
C LEU A 59 1.46 1.35 0.14
N CYS A 60 2.68 0.87 -0.04
CA CYS A 60 3.84 1.42 0.65
C CYS A 60 4.91 1.88 -0.32
N ASP A 61 5.34 3.14 -0.19
CA ASP A 61 6.49 3.66 -0.89
C ASP A 61 7.75 2.96 -0.37
N LEU A 62 8.63 2.57 -1.29
CA LEU A 62 9.88 1.91 -0.93
C LEU A 62 10.92 2.88 -0.38
N GLY A 63 10.87 4.13 -0.81
CA GLY A 63 11.88 5.14 -0.47
C GLY A 63 11.62 5.92 0.81
N LEU A 64 11.02 5.31 1.82
CA LEU A 64 10.75 5.98 3.08
C LEU A 64 12.05 6.27 3.83
N PRO A 65 12.15 7.44 4.49
CA PRO A 65 13.30 7.74 5.34
C PRO A 65 13.24 6.90 6.62
N GLU A 66 14.38 6.70 7.25
CA GLU A 66 14.55 5.95 8.50
C GLU A 66 14.19 4.48 8.35
N LEU A 67 12.94 4.11 8.54
CA LEU A 67 12.48 2.75 8.31
C LEU A 67 12.00 2.64 6.86
N SER A 68 12.78 1.97 6.03
CA SER A 68 12.46 1.83 4.61
C SER A 68 11.23 0.96 4.38
N GLY A 69 10.65 1.05 3.19
CA GLY A 69 9.53 0.19 2.81
C GLY A 69 9.90 -1.28 2.86
N TYR A 70 11.14 -1.64 2.52
CA TYR A 70 11.61 -3.01 2.63
C TYR A 70 11.60 -3.53 4.07
N ASP A 71 12.13 -2.72 5.00
CA ASP A 71 12.17 -3.09 6.41
C ASP A 71 10.77 -3.14 7.01
N PHE A 72 9.91 -2.22 6.60
CA PHE A 72 8.50 -2.23 6.98
C PHE A 72 7.84 -3.55 6.57
N ALA A 73 8.03 -3.97 5.30
CA ALA A 73 7.45 -5.22 4.80
C ALA A 73 7.94 -6.42 5.59
N LYS A 74 9.24 -6.47 5.89
CA LYS A 74 9.81 -7.56 6.69
C LYS A 74 9.17 -7.63 8.06
N ALA A 75 8.96 -6.49 8.71
CA ALA A 75 8.33 -6.43 10.02
C ALA A 75 6.88 -6.92 9.96
N ILE A 76 6.13 -6.49 8.94
CA ILE A 76 4.75 -6.91 8.77
C ILE A 76 4.67 -8.42 8.54
N ARG A 77 5.56 -8.98 7.73
CA ARG A 77 5.53 -10.43 7.45
C ARG A 77 5.87 -11.27 8.68
N ARG A 78 6.67 -10.75 9.60
CA ARG A 78 6.92 -11.45 10.86
C ARG A 78 5.67 -11.51 11.74
N GLU A 79 4.86 -10.44 11.74
CA GLU A 79 3.66 -10.36 12.59
C GLU A 79 2.41 -10.89 11.88
N HIS A 80 2.36 -10.73 10.55
CA HIS A 80 1.17 -11.08 9.75
C HIS A 80 1.61 -11.75 8.45
N PRO A 81 2.05 -13.01 8.48
CA PRO A 81 2.70 -13.64 7.32
C PRO A 81 1.86 -13.65 6.05
N LYS A 82 0.53 -13.81 6.16
CA LYS A 82 -0.31 -13.97 4.96
C LYS A 82 -1.63 -13.21 4.98
N THR A 83 -1.92 -12.45 6.03
CA THR A 83 -3.24 -11.85 6.18
C THR A 83 -3.36 -10.45 5.58
N ILE A 84 -2.23 -9.83 5.26
CA ILE A 84 -2.20 -8.46 4.71
C ILE A 84 -1.53 -8.50 3.36
N ARG A 85 -2.18 -7.91 2.35
CA ARG A 85 -1.55 -7.73 1.04
C ARG A 85 -0.65 -6.52 1.10
N LEU A 86 0.58 -6.68 0.64
CA LEU A 86 1.55 -5.59 0.60
C LEU A 86 1.87 -5.27 -0.85
N VAL A 87 1.62 -4.05 -1.25
CA VAL A 87 1.91 -3.57 -2.60
C VAL A 87 2.93 -2.45 -2.48
N ALA A 88 4.08 -2.64 -3.13
CA ALA A 88 5.12 -1.62 -3.19
C ALA A 88 4.75 -0.60 -4.26
N VAL A 89 4.92 0.68 -3.96
CA VAL A 89 4.71 1.77 -4.91
C VAL A 89 6.01 2.55 -5.00
N SER A 90 6.54 2.72 -6.21
CA SER A 90 7.88 3.29 -6.37
C SER A 90 8.00 4.04 -7.70
N GLY A 91 8.79 5.11 -7.70
CA GLY A 91 9.11 5.86 -8.90
C GLY A 91 10.11 5.14 -9.81
N TYR A 92 10.76 4.12 -9.28
CA TYR A 92 11.73 3.33 -10.04
C TYR A 92 11.27 1.89 -10.09
N ALA A 93 11.22 1.34 -11.30
CA ALA A 93 10.77 -0.02 -11.52
C ALA A 93 11.87 -0.85 -12.19
N GLN A 94 13.10 -0.73 -11.69
CA GLN A 94 14.20 -1.55 -12.18
C GLN A 94 13.98 -3.01 -11.74
N PRO A 95 14.41 -3.99 -12.55
CA PRO A 95 14.21 -5.40 -12.17
C PRO A 95 14.76 -5.76 -10.81
N GLU A 96 15.90 -5.21 -10.41
CA GLU A 96 16.47 -5.51 -9.09
C GLU A 96 15.65 -4.91 -7.96
N ASP A 97 14.99 -3.77 -8.18
CA ASP A 97 14.12 -3.17 -7.17
C ASP A 97 12.85 -3.99 -6.98
N ILE A 98 12.30 -4.48 -8.08
CA ILE A 98 11.13 -5.35 -8.05
C ILE A 98 11.47 -6.64 -7.32
N SER A 99 12.59 -7.26 -7.69
CA SER A 99 13.05 -8.50 -7.05
C SER A 99 13.27 -8.29 -5.56
N ARG A 100 13.91 -7.19 -5.18
CA ARG A 100 14.17 -6.88 -3.77
C ARG A 100 12.87 -6.69 -2.99
N SER A 101 11.87 -6.05 -3.58
CA SER A 101 10.59 -5.83 -2.92
C SER A 101 9.88 -7.16 -2.67
N LEU A 102 9.89 -8.06 -3.65
CA LEU A 102 9.28 -9.37 -3.49
C LEU A 102 9.98 -10.18 -2.40
N HIS A 103 11.31 -10.14 -2.35
CA HIS A 103 12.07 -10.83 -1.30
C HIS A 103 11.81 -10.25 0.09
N ALA A 104 11.50 -8.96 0.16
CA ALA A 104 11.17 -8.31 1.44
C ALA A 104 9.78 -8.68 1.94
N GLY A 105 8.93 -9.22 1.07
CA GLY A 105 7.60 -9.67 1.45
C GLY A 105 6.45 -8.97 0.77
N PHE A 106 6.72 -8.09 -0.20
CA PHE A 106 5.65 -7.48 -0.99
C PHE A 106 5.05 -8.49 -1.95
N ASP A 107 3.75 -8.41 -2.15
CA ASP A 107 3.02 -9.27 -3.08
C ASP A 107 3.07 -8.72 -4.50
N ALA A 108 3.22 -7.41 -4.65
CA ALA A 108 3.18 -6.76 -5.94
C ALA A 108 3.96 -5.46 -5.92
N HIS A 109 4.24 -4.93 -7.10
CA HIS A 109 4.95 -3.67 -7.28
C HIS A 109 4.20 -2.85 -8.32
N VAL A 110 3.90 -1.59 -7.98
CA VAL A 110 3.21 -0.65 -8.85
C VAL A 110 4.10 0.58 -9.05
N ALA A 111 4.23 1.02 -10.30
CA ALA A 111 5.01 2.21 -10.62
C ALA A 111 4.21 3.47 -10.28
N LYS A 112 4.91 4.51 -9.82
CA LYS A 112 4.32 5.84 -9.62
C LYS A 112 4.15 6.55 -10.95
N PRO A 113 3.12 7.38 -11.10
CA PRO A 113 2.07 7.65 -10.12
C PRO A 113 1.06 6.50 -10.08
N ALA A 114 0.76 6.02 -8.88
CA ALA A 114 -0.22 4.97 -8.70
C ALA A 114 -1.62 5.54 -8.89
N LYS A 115 -2.44 4.84 -9.66
CA LYS A 115 -3.83 5.21 -9.89
C LYS A 115 -4.73 4.16 -9.27
N PRO A 116 -5.96 4.50 -8.91
CA PRO A 116 -6.88 3.50 -8.35
C PRO A 116 -7.01 2.26 -9.23
N ALA A 117 -7.04 2.42 -10.56
CA ALA A 117 -7.13 1.28 -11.47
C ALA A 117 -5.94 0.32 -11.34
N ASP A 118 -4.74 0.85 -11.08
CA ASP A 118 -3.54 0.03 -10.91
C ASP A 118 -3.58 -0.78 -9.63
N ILE A 119 -4.28 -0.25 -8.62
CA ILE A 119 -4.37 -0.85 -7.30
C ILE A 119 -5.52 -1.86 -7.24
N GLU A 120 -6.64 -1.54 -7.86
CA GLU A 120 -7.87 -2.34 -7.73
C GLU A 120 -7.72 -3.76 -8.20
N ARG A 121 -6.80 -4.04 -9.14
CA ARG A 121 -6.52 -5.41 -9.56
C ARG A 121 -6.02 -6.28 -8.40
N TRP A 122 -5.47 -5.66 -7.36
CA TRP A 122 -4.95 -6.37 -6.19
C TRP A 122 -5.97 -6.47 -5.06
N LEU A 123 -7.17 -5.93 -5.28
CA LEU A 123 -8.26 -5.91 -4.30
C LEU A 123 -9.29 -7.00 -4.56
N THR A 124 -8.89 -8.10 -5.10
CA THR A 124 -9.84 -9.20 -5.38
C THR A 124 -9.50 -10.48 -4.63
#